data_30f0495a08eb87c89adcf03714a57159
#
_entry.id   30f0495a08eb87c89adcf03714a57159
#
_cell.length_a   1.000
_cell.length_b   1.000
_cell.length_c   1.000
_cell.angle_alpha   90.00
_cell.angle_beta   90.00
_cell.angle_gamma   90.00
#
_symmetry.space_group_name_H-M   'P 1'
#
loop_
_entity.id
_entity.type
_entity.pdbx_description
1 polymer ?
#
loop_
_entity_poly.entity_id
_entity_poly.type
_entity_poly.pdbx_seq_one_letter_code
_entity_poly.pdbx_strand_id
1 'polypeptide(L)'
;WNYGSSAAEVMQPLVQYIDVIFGAEPEYKEILGIQPVGFKAVDAADTTFEANFPAFEEFGRRVVELVPRCQKAFLELRNSITSNHNLLAAVLYSDSTLKHTGIYDIECEVDRVGAGDAFVGGMIYGLIMYPDNDQKALEYALAASALKNTVYGDFNHVTVEEVESLMQGNTSGRVSR
;
A
#
# COMPACT_ATOMS: atom_id res chain seq x y z
N TRP A 1 5.94 14.14 -13.84
CA TRP A 1 5.73 13.71 -15.23
C TRP A 1 6.11 14.84 -16.20
N ASN A 2 7.17 14.66 -16.93
CA ASN A 2 7.72 15.74 -17.79
C ASN A 2 8.16 15.21 -19.16
N TYR A 3 7.25 14.49 -19.83
CA TYR A 3 7.52 13.82 -21.12
C TYR A 3 6.80 14.47 -22.31
N GLY A 4 6.23 15.67 -22.15
CA GLY A 4 5.48 16.38 -23.19
C GLY A 4 4.04 15.89 -23.39
N SER A 5 3.59 14.90 -22.60
CA SER A 5 2.21 14.41 -22.51
C SER A 5 1.85 14.16 -21.05
N SER A 6 0.58 14.11 -20.73
CA SER A 6 0.12 13.80 -19.36
C SER A 6 0.29 12.32 -19.03
N ALA A 7 0.40 12.00 -17.72
CA ALA A 7 0.40 10.60 -17.25
C ALA A 7 -0.84 9.85 -17.74
N ALA A 8 -2.01 10.48 -17.70
CA ALA A 8 -3.25 9.88 -18.16
C ALA A 8 -3.20 9.49 -19.64
N GLU A 9 -2.71 10.37 -20.54
CA GLU A 9 -2.62 10.08 -21.97
C GLU A 9 -1.76 8.85 -22.28
N VAL A 10 -0.69 8.64 -21.50
CA VAL A 10 0.22 7.51 -21.69
C VAL A 10 -0.28 6.25 -21.00
N MET A 11 -0.76 6.37 -19.76
CA MET A 11 -1.08 5.22 -18.92
C MET A 11 -2.49 4.64 -19.17
N GLN A 12 -3.48 5.47 -19.50
CA GLN A 12 -4.85 4.97 -19.72
C GLN A 12 -4.95 3.87 -20.79
N PRO A 13 -4.24 3.93 -21.93
CA PRO A 13 -4.20 2.82 -22.88
C PRO A 13 -3.57 1.54 -22.32
N LEU A 14 -2.65 1.66 -21.37
CA LEU A 14 -1.91 0.53 -20.78
C LEU A 14 -2.68 -0.17 -19.64
N VAL A 15 -3.37 0.60 -18.81
CA VAL A 15 -4.11 0.03 -17.67
C VAL A 15 -5.23 -0.92 -18.07
N GLN A 16 -5.68 -0.90 -19.33
CA GLN A 16 -6.67 -1.84 -19.86
C GLN A 16 -6.18 -3.30 -19.91
N TYR A 17 -4.88 -3.54 -19.80
CA TYR A 17 -4.25 -4.86 -19.92
C TYR A 17 -3.80 -5.43 -18.58
N ILE A 18 -4.00 -4.72 -17.48
CA ILE A 18 -3.51 -5.13 -16.15
C ILE A 18 -4.60 -5.80 -15.33
N ASP A 19 -4.22 -6.80 -14.56
CA ASP A 19 -5.11 -7.58 -13.68
C ASP A 19 -5.02 -7.12 -12.22
N VAL A 20 -3.89 -6.51 -11.84
CA VAL A 20 -3.65 -5.94 -10.50
C VAL A 20 -3.10 -4.53 -10.66
N ILE A 21 -3.68 -3.57 -9.96
CA ILE A 21 -3.21 -2.19 -9.93
C ILE A 21 -2.74 -1.84 -8.52
N PHE A 22 -1.62 -1.12 -8.46
CA PHE A 22 -1.10 -0.52 -7.24
C PHE A 22 -0.81 0.95 -7.49
N GLY A 23 -1.01 1.76 -6.45
CA GLY A 23 -0.63 3.17 -6.45
C GLY A 23 -0.88 3.80 -5.09
N ALA A 24 -0.36 5.01 -4.91
CA ALA A 24 -0.77 5.92 -3.86
C ALA A 24 -1.81 6.92 -4.41
N GLU A 25 -2.32 7.78 -3.54
CA GLU A 25 -3.37 8.74 -3.90
C GLU A 25 -3.07 9.58 -5.16
N PRO A 26 -1.85 10.14 -5.33
CA PRO A 26 -1.54 10.98 -6.50
C PRO A 26 -1.62 10.22 -7.83
N GLU A 27 -1.14 8.98 -7.88
CA GLU A 27 -1.10 8.17 -9.10
C GLU A 27 -2.51 7.84 -9.59
N TYR A 28 -3.41 7.42 -8.69
CA TYR A 28 -4.80 7.15 -9.05
C TYR A 28 -5.51 8.39 -9.57
N LYS A 29 -5.26 9.54 -8.95
CA LYS A 29 -5.82 10.82 -9.42
C LYS A 29 -5.28 11.21 -10.78
N GLU A 30 -3.96 11.12 -10.97
CA GLU A 30 -3.29 11.57 -12.20
C GLU A 30 -3.60 10.67 -13.40
N ILE A 31 -3.66 9.34 -13.18
CA ILE A 31 -3.83 8.36 -14.24
C ILE A 31 -5.30 8.09 -14.55
N LEU A 32 -6.12 7.85 -13.52
CA LEU A 32 -7.51 7.44 -13.67
C LEU A 32 -8.52 8.56 -13.39
N GLY A 33 -8.08 9.70 -12.89
CA GLY A 33 -8.96 10.80 -12.45
C GLY A 33 -9.80 10.44 -11.21
N ILE A 34 -9.41 9.39 -10.47
CA ILE A 34 -10.10 8.96 -9.26
C ILE A 34 -9.31 9.45 -8.05
N GLN A 35 -9.92 10.29 -7.24
CA GLN A 35 -9.34 10.79 -6.00
C GLN A 35 -9.82 9.90 -4.85
N PRO A 36 -8.95 9.11 -4.19
CA PRO A 36 -9.31 8.43 -2.95
C PRO A 36 -9.52 9.44 -1.81
N VAL A 37 -10.19 9.00 -0.76
CA VAL A 37 -10.27 9.80 0.47
C VAL A 37 -8.89 9.88 1.11
N GLY A 38 -8.54 11.07 1.63
CA GLY A 38 -7.23 11.29 2.26
C GLY A 38 -7.08 10.50 3.56
N PHE A 39 -5.91 9.92 3.77
CA PHE A 39 -5.51 9.28 5.02
C PHE A 39 -4.87 10.33 5.95
N LYS A 40 -5.50 10.58 7.09
CA LYS A 40 -5.10 11.63 8.05
C LYS A 40 -5.03 11.14 9.49
N ALA A 41 -4.83 9.85 9.69
CA ALA A 41 -4.62 9.29 11.02
C ALA A 41 -3.48 10.03 11.74
N VAL A 42 -3.62 10.26 13.04
CA VAL A 42 -2.64 10.97 13.87
C VAL A 42 -1.80 10.02 14.74
N ASP A 43 -2.30 8.81 14.96
CA ASP A 43 -1.59 7.72 15.63
C ASP A 43 -2.15 6.35 15.19
N ALA A 44 -1.58 5.26 15.69
CA ALA A 44 -2.00 3.90 15.34
C ALA A 44 -3.40 3.50 15.86
N ALA A 45 -3.96 4.25 16.82
CA ALA A 45 -5.29 4.01 17.38
C ALA A 45 -6.37 4.93 16.78
N ASP A 46 -6.02 5.73 15.77
CA ASP A 46 -6.92 6.71 15.15
C ASP A 46 -8.05 6.00 14.38
N THR A 47 -9.28 6.19 14.85
CA THR A 47 -10.48 5.58 14.26
C THR A 47 -10.97 6.29 12.99
N THR A 48 -10.37 7.41 12.59
CA THR A 48 -10.74 8.11 11.34
C THR A 48 -10.42 7.27 10.11
N PHE A 49 -9.45 6.36 10.18
CA PHE A 49 -9.17 5.42 9.11
C PHE A 49 -10.36 4.49 8.87
N GLU A 50 -10.87 3.86 9.95
CA GLU A 50 -12.02 2.95 9.87
C GLU A 50 -13.30 3.68 9.44
N ALA A 51 -13.50 4.91 9.90
CA ALA A 51 -14.64 5.73 9.49
C ALA A 51 -14.68 6.01 7.98
N ASN A 52 -13.54 5.91 7.30
CA ASN A 52 -13.41 6.12 5.86
C ASN A 52 -13.53 4.82 5.02
N PHE A 53 -13.72 3.65 5.61
CA PHE A 53 -13.82 2.38 4.86
C PHE A 53 -14.89 2.40 3.76
N PRO A 54 -16.11 2.95 3.97
CA PRO A 54 -17.08 3.04 2.88
C PRO A 54 -16.60 3.87 1.68
N ALA A 55 -15.80 4.91 1.93
CA ALA A 55 -15.25 5.75 0.86
C ALA A 55 -14.09 5.04 0.14
N PHE A 56 -13.27 4.25 0.84
CA PHE A 56 -12.23 3.40 0.22
C PHE A 56 -12.87 2.25 -0.59
N GLU A 57 -13.95 1.67 -0.13
CA GLU A 57 -14.69 0.65 -0.87
C GLU A 57 -15.24 1.20 -2.18
N GLU A 58 -15.89 2.36 -2.12
CA GLU A 58 -16.39 3.06 -3.32
C GLU A 58 -15.24 3.43 -4.27
N PHE A 59 -14.10 3.89 -3.74
CA PHE A 59 -12.91 4.14 -4.54
C PHE A 59 -12.46 2.88 -5.29
N GLY A 60 -12.30 1.74 -4.60
CA GLY A 60 -11.89 0.48 -5.19
C GLY A 60 -12.87 -0.04 -6.25
N ARG A 61 -14.17 0.07 -5.98
CA ARG A 61 -15.23 -0.27 -6.93
C ARG A 61 -15.09 0.55 -8.22
N ARG A 62 -14.88 1.85 -8.13
CA ARG A 62 -14.68 2.73 -9.29
C ARG A 62 -13.41 2.38 -10.08
N VAL A 63 -12.33 1.99 -9.40
CA VAL A 63 -11.09 1.56 -10.07
C VAL A 63 -11.35 0.33 -10.94
N VAL A 64 -11.96 -0.72 -10.38
CA VAL A 64 -12.22 -1.96 -11.14
C VAL A 64 -13.27 -1.78 -12.23
N GLU A 65 -14.18 -0.81 -12.10
CA GLU A 65 -15.13 -0.46 -13.17
C GLU A 65 -14.45 0.25 -14.34
N LEU A 66 -13.43 1.07 -14.08
CA LEU A 66 -12.69 1.80 -15.13
C LEU A 66 -11.60 0.98 -15.79
N VAL A 67 -11.07 -0.04 -15.10
CA VAL A 67 -9.99 -0.89 -15.57
C VAL A 67 -10.53 -2.29 -15.83
N PRO A 68 -10.91 -2.65 -17.08
CA PRO A 68 -11.79 -3.78 -17.38
C PRO A 68 -11.27 -5.15 -16.95
N ARG A 69 -9.96 -5.32 -16.81
CA ARG A 69 -9.34 -6.58 -16.37
C ARG A 69 -8.93 -6.58 -14.91
N CYS A 70 -8.98 -5.42 -14.27
CA CYS A 70 -8.52 -5.28 -12.89
C CYS A 70 -9.40 -6.09 -11.93
N GLN A 71 -8.77 -6.98 -11.20
CA GLN A 71 -9.40 -7.80 -10.16
C GLN A 71 -9.02 -7.33 -8.76
N LYS A 72 -7.87 -6.64 -8.65
CA LYS A 72 -7.30 -6.25 -7.36
C LYS A 72 -6.74 -4.82 -7.46
N ALA A 73 -7.28 -3.92 -6.65
CA ALA A 73 -6.82 -2.53 -6.57
C ALA A 73 -6.23 -2.26 -5.17
N PHE A 74 -4.91 -2.11 -5.11
CA PHE A 74 -4.16 -1.80 -3.90
C PHE A 74 -3.94 -0.29 -3.80
N LEU A 75 -4.15 0.26 -2.61
CA LEU A 75 -3.85 1.65 -2.28
C LEU A 75 -3.00 1.69 -1.02
N GLU A 76 -1.75 2.14 -1.15
CA GLU A 76 -0.90 2.46 0.00
C GLU A 76 -1.26 3.85 0.52
N LEU A 77 -1.36 3.97 1.83
CA LEU A 77 -1.78 5.17 2.54
C LEU A 77 -0.64 5.64 3.45
N ARG A 78 -0.31 6.92 3.36
CA ARG A 78 0.72 7.55 4.21
C ARG A 78 0.22 8.88 4.74
N ASN A 79 0.39 9.11 6.04
CA ASN A 79 0.34 10.43 6.63
C ASN A 79 1.68 10.76 7.29
N SER A 80 2.31 11.85 6.86
CA SER A 80 3.58 12.33 7.45
C SER A 80 3.26 13.32 8.56
N ILE A 81 3.52 12.91 9.80
CA ILE A 81 3.37 13.76 10.99
C ILE A 81 4.54 14.74 11.06
N THR A 82 5.77 14.22 10.83
CA THR A 82 6.99 15.00 10.66
C THR A 82 7.81 14.43 9.51
N SER A 83 9.00 14.98 9.26
CA SER A 83 9.89 14.49 8.19
C SER A 83 10.35 13.04 8.38
N ASN A 84 10.36 12.55 9.61
CA ASN A 84 10.82 11.20 9.97
C ASN A 84 9.80 10.42 10.83
N HIS A 85 8.58 10.95 10.99
CA HIS A 85 7.47 10.27 11.66
C HIS A 85 6.31 10.12 10.68
N ASN A 86 6.01 8.88 10.31
CA ASN A 86 4.99 8.55 9.34
C ASN A 86 4.06 7.47 9.84
N LEU A 87 2.78 7.61 9.51
CA LEU A 87 1.78 6.57 9.67
C LEU A 87 1.52 5.92 8.32
N LEU A 88 1.56 4.59 8.29
CA LEU A 88 1.32 3.79 7.09
C LEU A 88 0.13 2.88 7.30
N ALA A 89 -0.74 2.81 6.30
CA ALA A 89 -1.82 1.83 6.20
C ALA A 89 -1.97 1.41 4.74
N ALA A 90 -2.78 0.40 4.48
CA ALA A 90 -3.13 0.02 3.12
C ALA A 90 -4.54 -0.54 3.05
N VAL A 91 -5.15 -0.37 1.89
CA VAL A 91 -6.41 -1.01 1.55
C VAL A 91 -6.30 -1.75 0.23
N LEU A 92 -7.10 -2.79 0.07
CA LEU A 92 -7.24 -3.58 -1.14
C LEU A 92 -8.72 -3.79 -1.43
N TYR A 93 -9.13 -3.44 -2.62
CA TYR A 93 -10.44 -3.86 -3.14
C TYR A 93 -10.27 -5.07 -4.04
N SER A 94 -10.86 -6.18 -3.67
CA SER A 94 -10.90 -7.42 -4.45
C SER A 94 -12.13 -8.23 -4.07
N ASP A 95 -12.64 -9.06 -4.99
CA ASP A 95 -13.83 -9.89 -4.78
C ASP A 95 -15.05 -9.09 -4.28
N SER A 96 -15.21 -7.86 -4.80
CA SER A 96 -16.28 -6.92 -4.43
C SER A 96 -16.29 -6.53 -2.95
N THR A 97 -15.17 -6.64 -2.26
CA THR A 97 -15.01 -6.29 -0.84
C THR A 97 -13.75 -5.46 -0.59
N LEU A 98 -13.83 -4.60 0.41
CA LEU A 98 -12.66 -3.90 0.93
C LEU A 98 -11.95 -4.77 1.96
N LYS A 99 -10.63 -4.87 1.82
CA LYS A 99 -9.70 -5.41 2.81
C LYS A 99 -8.81 -4.27 3.27
N HIS A 100 -8.38 -4.29 4.52
CA HIS A 100 -7.56 -3.22 5.10
C HIS A 100 -6.56 -3.76 6.10
N THR A 101 -5.48 -3.02 6.32
CA THR A 101 -4.50 -3.31 7.37
C THR A 101 -4.84 -2.55 8.65
N GLY A 102 -4.09 -2.80 9.73
CA GLY A 102 -3.90 -1.84 10.80
C GLY A 102 -3.02 -0.67 10.34
N ILE A 103 -2.77 0.26 11.26
CA ILE A 103 -1.85 1.40 11.05
C ILE A 103 -0.50 1.05 11.66
N TYR A 104 0.58 1.14 10.88
CA TYR A 104 1.95 1.16 11.40
C TYR A 104 2.37 2.58 11.71
N ASP A 105 2.82 2.79 12.94
CA ASP A 105 3.37 4.06 13.42
C ASP A 105 4.90 3.98 13.38
N ILE A 106 5.52 4.75 12.49
CA ILE A 106 6.97 4.76 12.28
C ILE A 106 7.50 6.09 12.79
N GLU A 107 7.79 6.15 14.09
CA GLU A 107 8.27 7.36 14.79
C GLU A 107 9.68 7.80 14.36
N CYS A 108 10.49 6.86 13.86
CA CYS A 108 11.87 7.12 13.48
C CYS A 108 12.17 6.50 12.10
N GLU A 109 11.65 7.12 11.05
CA GLU A 109 11.99 6.72 9.67
C GLU A 109 13.48 6.96 9.41
N VAL A 110 14.17 5.93 8.96
CA VAL A 110 15.60 5.96 8.61
C VAL A 110 15.79 6.41 7.17
N ASP A 111 15.04 5.78 6.24
CA ASP A 111 15.07 6.10 4.83
C ASP A 111 13.79 5.60 4.14
N ARG A 112 13.09 6.50 3.44
CA ARG A 112 11.86 6.17 2.73
C ARG A 112 12.07 5.67 1.30
N VAL A 113 13.27 5.86 0.74
CA VAL A 113 13.56 5.46 -0.66
C VAL A 113 13.39 3.95 -0.80
N GLY A 114 12.64 3.51 -1.80
CA GLY A 114 12.32 2.09 -2.00
C GLY A 114 11.17 1.52 -1.15
N ALA A 115 10.50 2.32 -0.29
CA ALA A 115 9.38 1.81 0.52
C ALA A 115 8.18 1.38 -0.35
N GLY A 116 7.84 2.16 -1.39
CA GLY A 116 6.81 1.78 -2.37
C GLY A 116 7.20 0.52 -3.16
N ASP A 117 8.47 0.39 -3.57
CA ASP A 117 8.97 -0.82 -4.24
C ASP A 117 8.94 -2.04 -3.31
N ALA A 118 9.24 -1.86 -2.02
CA ALA A 118 9.10 -2.90 -1.02
C ALA A 118 7.64 -3.32 -0.82
N PHE A 119 6.70 -2.38 -0.87
CA PHE A 119 5.27 -2.70 -0.87
C PHE A 119 4.90 -3.54 -2.08
N VAL A 120 5.29 -3.12 -3.29
CA VAL A 120 5.00 -3.87 -4.53
C VAL A 120 5.64 -5.25 -4.51
N GLY A 121 6.90 -5.36 -4.10
CA GLY A 121 7.60 -6.63 -3.95
C GLY A 121 6.90 -7.56 -2.95
N GLY A 122 6.50 -7.02 -1.80
CA GLY A 122 5.72 -7.72 -0.78
C GLY A 122 4.34 -8.13 -1.26
N MET A 123 3.66 -7.28 -2.03
CA MET A 123 2.38 -7.58 -2.66
C MET A 123 2.49 -8.76 -3.64
N ILE A 124 3.48 -8.73 -4.53
CA ILE A 124 3.71 -9.82 -5.49
C ILE A 124 4.01 -11.12 -4.75
N TYR A 125 4.91 -11.08 -3.77
CA TYR A 125 5.21 -12.25 -2.92
C TYR A 125 3.95 -12.78 -2.24
N GLY A 126 3.18 -11.90 -1.60
CA GLY A 126 1.97 -12.28 -0.88
C GLY A 126 0.91 -12.91 -1.79
N LEU A 127 0.68 -12.35 -2.98
CA LEU A 127 -0.26 -12.92 -3.96
C LEU A 127 0.17 -14.31 -4.48
N ILE A 128 1.47 -14.57 -4.56
CA ILE A 128 2.00 -15.88 -4.98
C ILE A 128 1.93 -16.90 -3.84
N MET A 129 2.33 -16.50 -2.63
CA MET A 129 2.46 -17.40 -1.49
C MET A 129 1.13 -17.66 -0.77
N TYR A 130 0.17 -16.73 -0.88
CA TYR A 130 -1.15 -16.80 -0.24
C TYR A 130 -2.27 -16.59 -1.28
N PRO A 131 -2.36 -17.43 -2.33
CA PRO A 131 -3.21 -17.19 -3.50
C PRO A 131 -4.70 -17.05 -3.16
N ASP A 132 -5.15 -17.67 -2.05
CA ASP A 132 -6.55 -17.64 -1.61
C ASP A 132 -6.76 -16.69 -0.40
N ASN A 133 -5.79 -15.84 -0.08
CA ASN A 133 -5.84 -14.96 1.08
C ASN A 133 -5.30 -13.56 0.77
N ASP A 134 -6.11 -12.77 0.11
CA ASP A 134 -5.80 -11.39 -0.25
C ASP A 134 -5.54 -10.49 0.96
N GLN A 135 -6.20 -10.75 2.09
CA GLN A 135 -5.96 -10.02 3.33
C GLN A 135 -4.51 -10.23 3.81
N LYS A 136 -4.05 -11.47 3.81
CA LYS A 136 -2.67 -11.79 4.21
C LYS A 136 -1.63 -11.22 3.22
N ALA A 137 -1.95 -11.22 1.93
CA ALA A 137 -1.10 -10.60 0.91
C ALA A 137 -0.97 -9.08 1.13
N LEU A 138 -2.07 -8.40 1.46
CA LEU A 138 -2.08 -6.97 1.78
C LEU A 138 -1.26 -6.66 3.04
N GLU A 139 -1.45 -7.44 4.12
CA GLU A 139 -0.71 -7.29 5.37
C GLU A 139 0.80 -7.48 5.15
N TYR A 140 1.19 -8.49 4.35
CA TYR A 140 2.58 -8.74 4.00
C TYR A 140 3.19 -7.57 3.23
N ALA A 141 2.47 -7.03 2.25
CA ALA A 141 2.92 -5.88 1.47
C ALA A 141 3.21 -4.66 2.36
N LEU A 142 2.27 -4.31 3.25
CA LEU A 142 2.47 -3.18 4.15
C LEU A 142 3.58 -3.42 5.17
N ALA A 143 3.69 -4.62 5.73
CA ALA A 143 4.77 -4.96 6.67
C ALA A 143 6.15 -4.86 6.01
N ALA A 144 6.30 -5.31 4.76
CA ALA A 144 7.52 -5.17 3.98
C ALA A 144 7.89 -3.69 3.74
N SER A 145 6.90 -2.84 3.40
CA SER A 145 7.08 -1.39 3.27
C SER A 145 7.46 -0.74 4.61
N ALA A 146 6.78 -1.11 5.70
CA ALA A 146 7.06 -0.57 7.03
C ALA A 146 8.51 -0.87 7.47
N LEU A 147 8.96 -2.11 7.30
CA LEU A 147 10.34 -2.50 7.62
C LEU A 147 11.37 -1.79 6.74
N LYS A 148 11.05 -1.55 5.45
CA LYS A 148 11.94 -0.81 4.55
C LYS A 148 12.23 0.61 5.06
N ASN A 149 11.26 1.28 5.67
CA ASN A 149 11.47 2.60 6.26
C ASN A 149 12.50 2.62 7.41
N THR A 150 12.88 1.45 7.94
CA THR A 150 13.89 1.29 9.00
C THR A 150 15.29 0.93 8.47
N VAL A 151 15.46 0.82 7.15
CA VAL A 151 16.69 0.38 6.49
C VAL A 151 17.22 1.48 5.58
N TYR A 152 18.53 1.76 5.63
CA TYR A 152 19.18 2.70 4.72
C TYR A 152 19.26 2.19 3.28
N GLY A 153 19.15 3.11 2.33
CA GLY A 153 19.28 2.84 0.91
C GLY A 153 17.99 2.30 0.28
N ASP A 154 18.03 2.11 -1.01
CA ASP A 154 16.86 1.76 -1.82
C ASP A 154 16.40 0.30 -1.64
N PHE A 155 17.36 -0.61 -1.48
CA PHE A 155 17.06 -2.04 -1.38
C PHE A 155 16.49 -2.43 -0.02
N ASN A 156 15.42 -3.24 -0.05
CA ASN A 156 14.90 -3.87 1.15
C ASN A 156 15.74 -5.12 1.50
N HIS A 157 16.40 -5.10 2.65
CA HIS A 157 17.27 -6.19 3.13
C HIS A 157 16.58 -7.09 4.16
N VAL A 158 15.27 -6.93 4.37
CA VAL A 158 14.54 -7.73 5.34
C VAL A 158 14.24 -9.13 4.81
N THR A 159 14.17 -10.10 5.72
CA THR A 159 13.82 -11.48 5.40
C THR A 159 12.31 -11.71 5.46
N VAL A 160 11.86 -12.84 4.91
CA VAL A 160 10.45 -13.28 5.00
C VAL A 160 10.03 -13.42 6.45
N GLU A 161 10.88 -14.01 7.29
CA GLU A 161 10.63 -14.25 8.71
C GLU A 161 10.47 -12.94 9.50
N GLU A 162 11.24 -11.91 9.15
CA GLU A 162 11.12 -10.58 9.77
C GLU A 162 9.78 -9.92 9.40
N VAL A 163 9.38 -10.00 8.12
CA VAL A 163 8.07 -9.49 7.66
C VAL A 163 6.94 -10.23 8.36
N GLU A 164 6.95 -11.57 8.39
CA GLU A 164 5.92 -12.36 9.05
C GLU A 164 5.88 -12.13 10.57
N SER A 165 7.03 -11.90 11.20
CA SER A 165 7.12 -11.55 12.63
C SER A 165 6.45 -10.20 12.92
N LEU A 166 6.66 -9.20 12.06
CA LEU A 166 6.00 -7.90 12.20
C LEU A 166 4.48 -8.03 12.02
N MET A 167 4.02 -8.80 11.02
CA MET A 167 2.59 -9.08 10.81
C MET A 167 1.91 -9.71 12.04
N GLN A 168 2.66 -10.50 12.83
CA GLN A 168 2.19 -11.11 14.07
C GLN A 168 2.21 -10.15 15.27
N GLY A 169 2.54 -8.89 15.05
CA GLY A 169 2.59 -7.84 16.08
C GLY A 169 3.90 -7.81 16.88
N ASN A 170 4.93 -8.52 16.45
CA ASN A 170 6.24 -8.49 17.09
C ASN A 170 7.02 -7.22 16.69
N THR A 171 6.91 -6.19 17.49
CA THR A 171 7.63 -4.92 17.33
C THR A 171 8.90 -4.84 18.18
N SER A 172 9.29 -5.95 18.84
CA SER A 172 10.38 -5.93 19.84
C SER A 172 11.79 -5.71 19.25
N GLY A 173 11.95 -5.78 17.93
CA GLY A 173 13.24 -5.63 17.25
C GLY A 173 14.26 -6.71 17.59
N ARG A 174 13.84 -7.81 18.24
CA ARG A 174 14.73 -8.93 18.56
C ARG A 174 15.02 -9.73 17.29
N VAL A 175 16.29 -9.78 16.92
CA VAL A 175 16.76 -10.69 15.87
C VAL A 175 16.64 -12.13 16.37
N SER A 176 15.80 -12.92 15.72
CA SER A 176 15.75 -14.38 15.92
C SER A 176 17.00 -14.97 15.23
N ARG A 177 17.91 -15.55 15.98
CA ARG A 177 19.10 -16.26 15.44
C ARG A 177 18.87 -17.75 15.49
#